data_10a3074ff1a15e7025d03e48f997a0c1
#
_entry.id   10a3074ff1a15e7025d03e48f997a0c1
#
_cell.length_a   1.000
_cell.length_b   1.000
_cell.length_c   1.000
_cell.angle_alpha   90.00
_cell.angle_beta   90.00
_cell.angle_gamma   90.00
#
_symmetry.space_group_name_H-M   'P 1'
#
loop_
_entity.id
_entity.type
_entity.pdbx_description
1 polymer ?
#
loop_
_entity_poly.entity_id
_entity_poly.type
_entity_poly.pdbx_seq_one_letter_code
_entity_poly.pdbx_strand_id
1 'polypeptide(L)'
;ALAQNGQYQIIHGFYESYGAKMEKPARVLELACEILNEYEGYEHYDDMQDGLSKIFDLINDSCKLFRSTAKKFAEDHYNAPILYVMSSGATQYTAYSFSMFLMMEMQWLPSSTFHTGEFFHGPFEMADENAHYLLMMNDGPTRHLDARALTFLQRMNAKYTVVDAKDFGLSSHIKSTVVEYFNPLMIGGVTRLLGEEMAI
;
A
#
# COMPACT_ATOMS: atom_id res chain seq x y z
N ALA A 1 -23.99 -19.00 14.93
CA ALA A 1 -23.77 -20.42 14.57
C ALA A 1 -22.27 -20.67 14.25
N LEU A 2 -21.66 -19.95 13.34
CA LEU A 2 -20.23 -20.16 13.00
C LEU A 2 -19.29 -19.91 14.20
N ALA A 3 -19.55 -18.87 14.98
CA ALA A 3 -18.77 -18.57 16.17
C ALA A 3 -18.90 -19.65 17.26
N GLN A 4 -20.07 -20.28 17.36
CA GLN A 4 -20.35 -21.32 18.39
C GLN A 4 -19.61 -22.62 18.11
N ASN A 5 -19.40 -22.98 16.85
CA ASN A 5 -18.67 -24.20 16.48
C ASN A 5 -17.17 -23.96 16.18
N GLY A 6 -16.65 -22.79 16.50
CA GLY A 6 -15.25 -22.44 16.31
C GLY A 6 -14.84 -22.04 14.90
N GLN A 7 -15.70 -22.16 13.91
CA GLN A 7 -15.36 -21.79 12.52
C GLN A 7 -15.08 -20.28 12.40
N TYR A 8 -15.77 -19.47 13.18
CA TYR A 8 -15.54 -18.02 13.22
C TYR A 8 -14.14 -17.67 13.76
N GLN A 9 -13.65 -18.42 14.75
CA GLN A 9 -12.31 -18.21 15.30
C GLN A 9 -11.20 -18.52 14.27
N ILE A 10 -11.39 -19.53 13.43
CA ILE A 10 -10.46 -19.86 12.35
C ILE A 10 -10.41 -18.72 11.33
N ILE A 11 -11.57 -18.19 10.96
CA ILE A 11 -11.65 -17.05 10.04
C ILE A 11 -11.03 -15.80 10.67
N HIS A 12 -11.28 -15.58 11.96
CA HIS A 12 -10.71 -14.44 12.69
C HIS A 12 -9.18 -14.54 12.78
N GLY A 13 -8.65 -15.68 13.15
CA GLY A 13 -7.20 -15.94 13.18
C GLY A 13 -6.53 -15.70 11.83
N PHE A 14 -7.20 -16.04 10.75
CA PHE A 14 -6.73 -15.75 9.38
C PHE A 14 -6.55 -14.26 9.12
N TYR A 15 -7.40 -13.39 9.69
CA TYR A 15 -7.31 -11.94 9.52
C TYR A 15 -6.38 -11.24 10.53
N GLU A 16 -5.80 -11.94 11.48
CA GLU A 16 -4.84 -11.36 12.43
C GLU A 16 -3.49 -11.03 11.79
N SER A 17 -3.16 -11.67 10.69
CA SER A 17 -1.92 -11.42 9.95
C SER A 17 -2.15 -10.46 8.78
N TYR A 18 -1.34 -9.40 8.71
CA TYR A 18 -1.39 -8.45 7.60
C TYR A 18 -1.01 -9.09 6.26
N GLY A 19 -0.08 -10.05 6.28
CA GLY A 19 0.25 -10.84 5.09
C GLY A 19 -0.96 -11.64 4.61
N ALA A 20 -1.67 -12.32 5.50
CA ALA A 20 -2.86 -13.09 5.15
C ALA A 20 -3.99 -12.23 4.55
N LYS A 21 -4.11 -10.97 4.95
CA LYS A 21 -5.07 -10.02 4.34
C LYS A 21 -4.78 -9.75 2.86
N MET A 22 -3.56 -10.02 2.40
CA MET A 22 -3.14 -9.88 1.01
C MET A 22 -3.25 -11.19 0.20
N GLU A 23 -3.79 -12.27 0.77
CA GLU A 23 -3.91 -13.55 0.06
C GLU A 23 -4.73 -13.45 -1.23
N LYS A 24 -5.89 -12.81 -1.20
CA LYS A 24 -6.74 -12.69 -2.40
C LYS A 24 -6.04 -11.99 -3.56
N PRO A 25 -5.48 -10.78 -3.41
CA PRO A 25 -4.74 -10.15 -4.49
C PRO A 25 -3.48 -10.94 -4.89
N ALA A 26 -2.79 -11.62 -3.96
CA ALA A 26 -1.66 -12.48 -4.30
C ALA A 26 -2.09 -13.69 -5.15
N ARG A 27 -3.25 -14.31 -4.85
CA ARG A 27 -3.79 -15.40 -5.68
C ARG A 27 -4.20 -14.93 -7.08
N VAL A 28 -4.68 -13.69 -7.21
CA VAL A 28 -4.95 -13.11 -8.54
C VAL A 28 -3.64 -12.93 -9.33
N LEU A 29 -2.59 -12.45 -8.68
CA LEU A 29 -1.28 -12.31 -9.29
C LEU A 29 -0.70 -13.69 -9.70
N GLU A 30 -0.78 -14.67 -8.81
CA GLU A 30 -0.37 -16.05 -9.07
C GLU A 30 -1.11 -16.63 -10.28
N LEU A 31 -2.44 -16.52 -10.31
CA LEU A 31 -3.26 -17.00 -11.43
C LEU A 31 -2.89 -16.33 -12.75
N ALA A 32 -2.66 -15.02 -12.74
CA ALA A 32 -2.23 -14.30 -13.95
C ALA A 32 -0.86 -14.81 -14.44
N CYS A 33 0.07 -15.08 -13.52
CA CYS A 33 1.38 -15.64 -13.82
C CYS A 33 1.28 -17.08 -14.39
N GLU A 34 0.43 -17.93 -13.80
CA GLU A 34 0.18 -19.29 -14.29
C GLU A 34 -0.38 -19.29 -15.71
N ILE A 35 -1.39 -18.44 -15.98
CA ILE A 35 -1.98 -18.30 -17.32
C ILE A 35 -0.92 -17.85 -18.33
N LEU A 36 -0.14 -16.82 -17.99
CA LEU A 36 0.93 -16.34 -18.87
C LEU A 36 1.97 -17.41 -19.16
N ASN A 37 2.39 -18.16 -18.14
CA ASN A 37 3.36 -19.23 -18.28
C ASN A 37 2.83 -20.40 -19.12
N GLU A 38 1.57 -20.78 -18.94
CA GLU A 38 0.93 -21.89 -19.67
C GLU A 38 0.78 -21.59 -21.17
N TYR A 39 0.38 -20.35 -21.53
CA TYR A 39 0.05 -20.02 -22.91
C TYR A 39 1.20 -19.40 -23.70
N GLU A 40 2.12 -18.70 -23.08
CA GLU A 40 3.17 -17.95 -23.77
C GLU A 40 4.59 -18.33 -23.30
N GLY A 41 4.71 -19.01 -22.15
CA GLY A 41 5.97 -19.22 -21.46
C GLY A 41 6.45 -17.92 -20.80
N TYR A 42 6.48 -17.87 -19.49
CA TYR A 42 6.91 -16.66 -18.76
C TYR A 42 8.35 -16.79 -18.29
N GLU A 43 9.24 -16.01 -18.88
CA GLU A 43 10.69 -16.05 -18.61
C GLU A 43 11.02 -15.87 -17.11
N HIS A 44 10.21 -15.10 -16.38
CA HIS A 44 10.44 -14.81 -14.96
C HIS A 44 9.52 -15.59 -14.02
N TYR A 45 8.98 -16.73 -14.46
CA TYR A 45 8.03 -17.53 -13.68
C TYR A 45 8.61 -17.96 -12.33
N ASP A 46 9.85 -18.49 -12.30
CA ASP A 46 10.50 -18.94 -11.07
C ASP A 46 10.75 -17.76 -10.11
N ASP A 47 11.09 -16.58 -10.62
CA ASP A 47 11.27 -15.37 -9.83
C ASP A 47 9.95 -14.90 -9.21
N MET A 48 8.84 -15.05 -9.94
CA MET A 48 7.49 -14.73 -9.43
C MET A 48 7.08 -15.70 -8.32
N GLN A 49 7.28 -17.02 -8.50
CA GLN A 49 6.97 -18.03 -7.49
C GLN A 49 7.81 -17.82 -6.21
N ASP A 50 9.11 -17.52 -6.37
CA ASP A 50 9.98 -17.17 -5.24
C ASP A 50 9.45 -15.94 -4.48
N GLY A 51 9.05 -14.89 -5.19
CA GLY A 51 8.45 -13.69 -4.58
C GLY A 51 7.16 -13.98 -3.84
N LEU A 52 6.25 -14.75 -4.45
CA LEU A 52 4.97 -15.16 -3.83
C LEU A 52 5.20 -15.96 -2.54
N SER A 53 6.24 -16.77 -2.48
CA SER A 53 6.58 -17.56 -1.28
C SER A 53 7.03 -16.71 -0.09
N LYS A 54 7.52 -15.49 -0.32
CA LYS A 54 8.13 -14.60 0.69
C LYS A 54 7.26 -13.44 1.11
N ILE A 55 6.35 -12.98 0.24
CA ILE A 55 5.69 -11.68 0.40
C ILE A 55 4.89 -11.56 1.70
N PHE A 56 4.23 -12.62 2.15
CA PHE A 56 3.38 -12.56 3.34
C PHE A 56 4.18 -12.35 4.63
N ASP A 57 5.30 -13.05 4.78
CA ASP A 57 6.19 -12.89 5.93
C ASP A 57 6.83 -11.50 5.90
N LEU A 58 7.25 -11.05 4.73
CA LEU A 58 7.83 -9.72 4.55
C LEU A 58 6.84 -8.61 4.93
N ILE A 59 5.55 -8.73 4.56
CA ILE A 59 4.50 -7.80 4.98
C ILE A 59 4.35 -7.82 6.50
N ASN A 60 4.28 -9.00 7.13
CA ASN A 60 4.10 -9.13 8.57
C ASN A 60 5.25 -8.48 9.35
N ASP A 61 6.48 -8.68 8.92
CA ASP A 61 7.66 -8.08 9.55
C ASP A 61 7.71 -6.57 9.33
N SER A 62 7.37 -6.12 8.13
CA SER A 62 7.25 -4.69 7.81
C SER A 62 6.23 -3.97 8.69
N CYS A 63 5.07 -4.58 8.93
CA CYS A 63 4.05 -4.03 9.82
C CYS A 63 4.53 -3.88 11.27
N LYS A 64 5.37 -4.81 11.76
CA LYS A 64 5.97 -4.67 13.11
C LYS A 64 6.86 -3.43 13.21
N LEU A 65 7.68 -3.21 12.18
CA LEU A 65 8.59 -2.06 12.11
C LEU A 65 7.83 -0.73 11.91
N PHE A 66 6.77 -0.76 11.15
CA PHE A 66 6.02 0.44 10.75
C PHE A 66 5.00 0.91 11.79
N ARG A 67 4.76 0.18 12.87
CA ARG A 67 3.70 0.47 13.85
C ARG A 67 3.82 1.86 14.49
N SER A 68 5.02 2.32 14.82
CA SER A 68 5.22 3.67 15.37
C SER A 68 4.84 4.77 14.37
N THR A 69 5.17 4.58 13.10
CA THR A 69 4.80 5.50 12.02
C THR A 69 3.28 5.49 11.80
N ALA A 70 2.64 4.33 11.91
CA ALA A 70 1.20 4.23 11.77
C ALA A 70 0.45 4.97 12.89
N LYS A 71 0.92 4.88 14.15
CA LYS A 71 0.37 5.68 15.25
C LYS A 71 0.52 7.17 15.00
N LYS A 72 1.72 7.58 14.59
CA LYS A 72 1.96 8.99 14.25
C LYS A 72 1.09 9.47 13.10
N PHE A 73 0.87 8.62 12.08
CA PHE A 73 -0.07 8.93 10.99
C PHE A 73 -1.47 9.21 11.53
N ALA A 74 -1.98 8.38 12.43
CA ALA A 74 -3.28 8.60 13.04
C ALA A 74 -3.33 9.93 13.81
N GLU A 75 -2.34 10.21 14.66
CA GLU A 75 -2.23 11.47 15.41
C GLU A 75 -2.18 12.70 14.49
N ASP A 76 -1.43 12.63 13.40
CA ASP A 76 -1.22 13.76 12.48
C ASP A 76 -2.44 14.01 11.56
N HIS A 77 -3.26 12.98 11.28
CA HIS A 77 -4.26 13.06 10.20
C HIS A 77 -5.71 12.79 10.63
N TYR A 78 -6.00 12.36 11.88
CA TYR A 78 -7.37 11.99 12.29
C TYR A 78 -8.38 13.15 12.17
N ASN A 79 -7.95 14.38 12.29
CA ASN A 79 -8.77 15.60 12.15
C ASN A 79 -8.54 16.34 10.82
N ALA A 80 -7.93 15.70 9.84
CA ALA A 80 -7.71 16.32 8.54
C ALA A 80 -9.06 16.68 7.89
N PRO A 81 -9.24 17.88 7.32
CA PRO A 81 -10.44 18.20 6.58
C PRO A 81 -10.58 17.34 5.32
N ILE A 82 -9.46 16.93 4.75
CA ILE A 82 -9.33 15.99 3.65
C ILE A 82 -7.94 15.35 3.68
N LEU A 83 -7.85 14.07 3.38
CA LEU A 83 -6.58 13.36 3.17
C LEU A 83 -6.37 13.09 1.68
N TYR A 84 -5.32 13.66 1.11
CA TYR A 84 -4.90 13.36 -0.26
C TYR A 84 -3.97 12.16 -0.29
N VAL A 85 -4.33 11.14 -1.05
CA VAL A 85 -3.54 9.90 -1.17
C VAL A 85 -2.92 9.84 -2.56
N MET A 86 -1.61 9.67 -2.63
CA MET A 86 -0.88 9.71 -3.90
C MET A 86 0.00 8.49 -4.09
N SER A 87 0.09 8.04 -5.33
CA SER A 87 1.03 7.01 -5.77
C SER A 87 1.18 7.04 -7.29
N SER A 88 2.01 6.15 -7.83
CA SER A 88 2.16 5.95 -9.28
C SER A 88 2.29 4.46 -9.64
N GLY A 89 2.21 4.16 -10.94
CA GLY A 89 2.42 2.82 -11.46
C GLY A 89 1.49 1.79 -10.83
N ALA A 90 2.03 0.62 -10.51
CA ALA A 90 1.27 -0.52 -9.98
C ALA A 90 0.55 -0.21 -8.65
N THR A 91 1.03 0.74 -7.86
CA THR A 91 0.46 1.10 -6.55
C THR A 91 -0.66 2.14 -6.61
N GLN A 92 -0.95 2.70 -7.77
CA GLN A 92 -2.02 3.70 -7.91
C GLN A 92 -3.38 3.19 -7.44
N TYR A 93 -3.72 1.96 -7.79
CA TYR A 93 -4.99 1.35 -7.34
C TYR A 93 -4.99 0.98 -5.86
N THR A 94 -3.83 0.75 -5.25
CA THR A 94 -3.70 0.58 -3.79
C THR A 94 -4.02 1.89 -3.08
N ALA A 95 -3.49 3.01 -3.58
CA ALA A 95 -3.80 4.35 -3.08
C ALA A 95 -5.31 4.67 -3.21
N TYR A 96 -5.90 4.36 -4.37
CA TYR A 96 -7.34 4.50 -4.58
C TYR A 96 -8.15 3.67 -3.60
N SER A 97 -7.82 2.38 -3.43
CA SER A 97 -8.52 1.49 -2.49
C SER A 97 -8.40 1.97 -1.05
N PHE A 98 -7.24 2.46 -0.64
CA PHE A 98 -7.03 3.04 0.69
C PHE A 98 -7.92 4.25 0.93
N SER A 99 -7.95 5.18 -0.03
CA SER A 99 -8.79 6.38 0.03
C SER A 99 -10.28 6.02 0.12
N MET A 100 -10.76 5.15 -0.77
CA MET A 100 -12.19 4.81 -0.87
C MET A 100 -12.66 3.97 0.33
N PHE A 101 -11.97 2.88 0.63
CA PHE A 101 -12.48 1.88 1.56
C PHE A 101 -11.98 2.09 2.98
N LEU A 102 -10.71 2.45 3.17
CA LEU A 102 -10.19 2.64 4.53
C LEU A 102 -10.49 4.03 5.07
N MET A 103 -10.36 5.09 4.27
CA MET A 103 -10.60 6.45 4.76
C MET A 103 -12.07 6.84 4.71
N MET A 104 -12.70 6.82 3.53
CA MET A 104 -14.07 7.31 3.40
C MET A 104 -15.12 6.36 3.98
N GLU A 105 -15.01 5.05 3.70
CA GLU A 105 -16.00 4.07 4.17
C GLU A 105 -15.84 3.75 5.66
N MET A 106 -14.61 3.46 6.11
CA MET A 106 -14.38 2.99 7.49
C MET A 106 -14.15 4.13 8.47
N GLN A 107 -13.40 5.16 8.10
CA GLN A 107 -13.03 6.27 9.00
C GLN A 107 -13.89 7.51 8.84
N TRP A 108 -14.75 7.57 7.80
CA TRP A 108 -15.56 8.73 7.44
C TRP A 108 -14.73 10.00 7.24
N LEU A 109 -13.47 9.83 6.92
CA LEU A 109 -12.54 10.90 6.61
C LEU A 109 -12.62 11.22 5.12
N PRO A 110 -12.97 12.45 4.71
CA PRO A 110 -12.92 12.84 3.30
C PRO A 110 -11.53 12.57 2.72
N SER A 111 -11.48 11.93 1.56
CA SER A 111 -10.22 11.58 0.93
C SER A 111 -10.32 11.67 -0.60
N SER A 112 -9.20 11.95 -1.23
CA SER A 112 -9.08 12.00 -2.69
C SER A 112 -7.77 11.38 -3.12
N THR A 113 -7.75 10.80 -4.34
CA THR A 113 -6.57 10.11 -4.84
C THR A 113 -6.06 10.79 -6.11
N PHE A 114 -4.74 11.01 -6.18
CA PHE A 114 -4.05 11.51 -7.36
C PHE A 114 -2.95 10.56 -7.79
N HIS A 115 -2.79 10.40 -9.11
CA HIS A 115 -1.57 9.85 -9.66
C HIS A 115 -0.45 10.90 -9.53
N THR A 116 0.73 10.53 -9.00
CA THR A 116 1.81 11.50 -8.75
C THR A 116 2.29 12.20 -10.01
N GLY A 117 2.16 11.56 -11.18
CA GLY A 117 2.43 12.20 -12.47
C GLY A 117 1.40 13.25 -12.85
N GLU A 118 0.14 13.07 -12.46
CA GLU A 118 -0.95 14.01 -12.73
C GLU A 118 -1.05 15.13 -11.67
N PHE A 119 -0.47 14.92 -10.50
CA PHE A 119 -0.48 15.87 -9.39
C PHE A 119 -0.07 17.28 -9.84
N PHE A 120 0.90 17.39 -10.73
CA PHE A 120 1.41 18.67 -11.25
C PHE A 120 0.57 19.30 -12.36
N HIS A 121 -0.59 18.75 -12.69
CA HIS A 121 -1.55 19.30 -13.68
C HIS A 121 -2.74 20.01 -13.03
N GLY A 122 -2.63 20.40 -11.77
CA GLY A 122 -3.67 21.15 -11.04
C GLY A 122 -3.67 20.92 -9.55
N PRO A 123 -3.72 19.66 -9.05
CA PRO A 123 -3.83 19.38 -7.62
C PRO A 123 -2.69 19.95 -6.75
N PHE A 124 -1.52 20.19 -7.30
CA PHE A 124 -0.37 20.78 -6.60
C PHE A 124 -0.66 22.19 -6.04
N GLU A 125 -1.58 22.93 -6.65
CA GLU A 125 -2.01 24.25 -6.18
C GLU A 125 -2.71 24.21 -4.80
N MET A 126 -3.19 23.03 -4.38
CA MET A 126 -3.80 22.83 -3.06
C MET A 126 -2.79 22.51 -1.96
N ALA A 127 -1.50 22.41 -2.29
CA ALA A 127 -0.47 22.02 -1.34
C ALA A 127 0.02 23.24 -0.54
N ASP A 128 -0.26 23.24 0.75
CA ASP A 128 0.23 24.21 1.73
C ASP A 128 0.54 23.51 3.07
N GLU A 129 0.91 24.27 4.07
CA GLU A 129 1.22 23.77 5.42
C GLU A 129 0.04 23.14 6.17
N ASN A 130 -1.19 23.34 5.70
CA ASN A 130 -2.41 22.77 6.29
C ASN A 130 -2.90 21.52 5.54
N ALA A 131 -2.42 21.30 4.33
CA ALA A 131 -2.82 20.17 3.50
C ALA A 131 -2.20 18.86 4.01
N HIS A 132 -3.00 17.78 4.00
CA HIS A 132 -2.63 16.47 4.52
C HIS A 132 -2.47 15.46 3.38
N TYR A 133 -1.32 14.79 3.34
CA TYR A 133 -0.98 13.85 2.30
C TYR A 133 -0.51 12.49 2.83
N LEU A 134 -0.92 11.42 2.17
CA LEU A 134 -0.30 10.11 2.24
C LEU A 134 0.33 9.79 0.89
N LEU A 135 1.64 9.65 0.84
CA LEU A 135 2.38 9.29 -0.36
C LEU A 135 2.84 7.84 -0.27
N MET A 136 2.35 7.02 -1.17
CA MET A 136 2.78 5.62 -1.32
C MET A 136 3.81 5.55 -2.44
N MET A 137 5.06 5.28 -2.08
CA MET A 137 6.18 5.22 -3.03
C MET A 137 6.45 3.78 -3.45
N ASN A 138 6.30 3.50 -4.74
CA ASN A 138 6.59 2.18 -5.28
C ASN A 138 8.11 1.95 -5.47
N ASP A 139 8.48 0.68 -5.54
CA ASP A 139 9.81 0.23 -5.92
C ASP A 139 9.78 -0.31 -7.36
N GLY A 140 9.67 0.60 -8.32
CA GLY A 140 9.51 0.28 -9.74
C GLY A 140 9.81 1.46 -10.65
N PRO A 141 9.53 1.33 -11.94
CA PRO A 141 9.91 2.30 -12.98
C PRO A 141 9.37 3.71 -12.75
N THR A 142 8.20 3.83 -12.13
CA THR A 142 7.52 5.12 -11.92
C THR A 142 7.92 5.83 -10.62
N ARG A 143 8.80 5.23 -9.80
CA ARG A 143 9.25 5.79 -8.52
C ARG A 143 9.74 7.23 -8.60
N HIS A 144 10.35 7.64 -9.73
CA HIS A 144 10.83 9.01 -9.92
C HIS A 144 9.70 10.06 -9.87
N LEU A 145 8.47 9.69 -10.23
CA LEU A 145 7.29 10.55 -10.11
C LEU A 145 6.92 10.76 -8.65
N ASP A 146 6.95 9.68 -7.85
CA ASP A 146 6.67 9.74 -6.41
C ASP A 146 7.73 10.58 -5.68
N ALA A 147 9.01 10.41 -6.02
CA ALA A 147 10.10 11.20 -5.45
C ALA A 147 9.98 12.70 -5.77
N ARG A 148 9.53 13.04 -6.99
CA ARG A 148 9.25 14.42 -7.38
C ARG A 148 8.11 15.00 -6.54
N ALA A 149 7.03 14.28 -6.34
CA ALA A 149 5.90 14.69 -5.49
C ALA A 149 6.36 14.90 -4.04
N LEU A 150 7.14 13.98 -3.46
CA LEU A 150 7.70 14.12 -2.11
C LEU A 150 8.51 15.40 -1.96
N THR A 151 9.41 15.67 -2.91
CA THR A 151 10.24 16.88 -2.90
C THR A 151 9.39 18.15 -2.92
N PHE A 152 8.28 18.12 -3.65
CA PHE A 152 7.37 19.25 -3.71
C PHE A 152 6.62 19.45 -2.38
N LEU A 153 6.06 18.39 -1.80
CA LEU A 153 5.39 18.46 -0.49
C LEU A 153 6.30 19.00 0.61
N GLN A 154 7.57 18.58 0.61
CA GLN A 154 8.59 19.10 1.53
C GLN A 154 8.80 20.61 1.38
N ARG A 155 8.86 21.12 0.15
CA ARG A 155 9.02 22.56 -0.12
C ARG A 155 7.80 23.39 0.30
N MET A 156 6.62 22.81 0.22
CA MET A 156 5.37 23.46 0.62
C MET A 156 5.09 23.34 2.12
N ASN A 157 5.96 22.66 2.90
CA ASN A 157 5.76 22.34 4.32
C ASN A 157 4.43 21.63 4.59
N ALA A 158 3.89 20.90 3.61
CA ALA A 158 2.66 20.14 3.77
C ALA A 158 2.81 19.06 4.85
N LYS A 159 1.72 18.67 5.48
CA LYS A 159 1.70 17.53 6.40
C LYS A 159 1.63 16.25 5.59
N TYR A 160 2.65 15.42 5.66
CA TYR A 160 2.67 14.20 4.87
C TYR A 160 3.21 13.00 5.66
N THR A 161 2.70 11.83 5.29
CA THR A 161 3.28 10.53 5.67
C THR A 161 3.71 9.81 4.40
N VAL A 162 4.84 9.12 4.46
CA VAL A 162 5.36 8.30 3.36
C VAL A 162 5.27 6.82 3.74
N VAL A 163 4.78 6.01 2.81
CA VAL A 163 4.85 4.55 2.84
C VAL A 163 5.70 4.13 1.65
N ASP A 164 6.95 3.79 1.90
CA ASP A 164 7.93 3.48 0.86
C ASP A 164 8.22 1.98 0.81
N ALA A 165 7.96 1.34 -0.32
CA ALA A 165 8.22 -0.10 -0.51
C ALA A 165 9.71 -0.46 -0.31
N LYS A 166 10.63 0.46 -0.56
CA LYS A 166 12.07 0.24 -0.31
C LYS A 166 12.43 0.18 1.17
N ASP A 167 11.76 0.96 2.01
CA ASP A 167 12.01 0.95 3.45
C ASP A 167 11.63 -0.40 4.09
N PHE A 168 10.77 -1.16 3.42
CA PHE A 168 10.39 -2.51 3.79
C PHE A 168 11.27 -3.59 3.16
N GLY A 169 12.32 -3.21 2.43
CA GLY A 169 13.27 -4.13 1.83
C GLY A 169 12.71 -4.95 0.66
N LEU A 170 11.66 -4.48 -0.02
CA LEU A 170 11.01 -5.23 -1.09
C LEU A 170 12.02 -5.70 -2.14
N SER A 171 12.82 -4.80 -2.71
CA SER A 171 13.85 -5.13 -3.71
C SER A 171 15.06 -5.88 -3.15
N SER A 172 15.18 -6.00 -1.83
CA SER A 172 16.22 -6.83 -1.21
C SER A 172 15.83 -8.31 -1.11
N HIS A 173 14.53 -8.62 -1.16
CA HIS A 173 13.99 -9.96 -1.00
C HIS A 173 13.38 -10.52 -2.28
N ILE A 174 12.88 -9.66 -3.15
CA ILE A 174 12.23 -10.00 -4.41
C ILE A 174 13.07 -9.51 -5.56
N LYS A 175 13.24 -10.35 -6.57
CA LYS A 175 14.10 -10.03 -7.71
C LYS A 175 13.56 -8.85 -8.53
N SER A 176 14.49 -8.05 -9.06
CA SER A 176 14.18 -6.85 -9.85
C SER A 176 13.34 -7.13 -11.11
N THR A 177 13.38 -8.35 -11.61
CA THR A 177 12.59 -8.82 -12.76
C THR A 177 11.08 -8.82 -12.50
N VAL A 178 10.67 -8.94 -11.22
CA VAL A 178 9.26 -9.08 -10.83
C VAL A 178 8.85 -8.15 -9.67
N VAL A 179 9.76 -7.43 -9.06
CA VAL A 179 9.52 -6.59 -7.86
C VAL A 179 8.36 -5.62 -8.04
N GLU A 180 8.17 -5.10 -9.25
CA GLU A 180 7.10 -4.16 -9.55
C GLU A 180 5.71 -4.72 -9.20
N TYR A 181 5.47 -5.98 -9.49
CA TYR A 181 4.18 -6.66 -9.25
C TYR A 181 3.87 -6.89 -7.78
N PHE A 182 4.89 -6.83 -6.91
CA PHE A 182 4.73 -7.03 -5.46
C PHE A 182 4.49 -5.73 -4.67
N ASN A 183 4.70 -4.56 -5.29
CA ASN A 183 4.44 -3.27 -4.65
C ASN A 183 2.99 -3.14 -4.12
N PRO A 184 1.93 -3.49 -4.89
CA PRO A 184 0.55 -3.41 -4.40
C PRO A 184 0.29 -4.31 -3.19
N LEU A 185 0.91 -5.48 -3.13
CA LEU A 185 0.78 -6.41 -2.00
C LEU A 185 1.47 -5.85 -0.75
N MET A 186 2.71 -5.41 -0.88
CA MET A 186 3.48 -4.83 0.23
C MET A 186 2.80 -3.58 0.79
N ILE A 187 2.56 -2.59 -0.05
CA ILE A 187 1.97 -1.32 0.37
C ILE A 187 0.53 -1.53 0.85
N GLY A 188 -0.26 -2.37 0.17
CA GLY A 188 -1.61 -2.69 0.59
C GLY A 188 -1.68 -3.38 1.96
N GLY A 189 -0.75 -4.28 2.25
CA GLY A 189 -0.65 -4.94 3.56
C GLY A 189 -0.28 -3.96 4.68
N VAL A 190 0.76 -3.14 4.45
CA VAL A 190 1.25 -2.18 5.44
C VAL A 190 0.25 -1.05 5.70
N THR A 191 -0.42 -0.54 4.68
CA THR A 191 -1.38 0.57 4.83
C THR A 191 -2.66 0.18 5.57
N ARG A 192 -2.98 -1.12 5.66
CA ARG A 192 -4.06 -1.56 6.56
C ARG A 192 -3.80 -1.18 8.01
N LEU A 193 -2.55 -1.22 8.44
CA LEU A 193 -2.17 -0.79 9.78
C LEU A 193 -2.48 0.69 10.02
N LEU A 194 -2.31 1.57 9.00
CA LEU A 194 -2.69 2.97 9.09
C LEU A 194 -4.18 3.14 9.38
N GLY A 195 -5.02 2.40 8.64
CA GLY A 195 -6.48 2.43 8.85
C GLY A 195 -6.90 1.89 10.22
N GLU A 196 -6.23 0.88 10.73
CA GLU A 196 -6.52 0.30 12.05
C GLU A 196 -6.14 1.27 13.19
N GLU A 197 -4.98 1.92 13.12
CA GLU A 197 -4.55 2.90 14.13
C GLU A 197 -5.43 4.17 14.11
N MET A 198 -6.04 4.52 12.99
CA MET A 198 -7.01 5.63 12.92
C MET A 198 -8.38 5.28 13.51
N ALA A 199 -8.70 4.00 13.67
CA ALA A 199 -9.99 3.54 14.21
C ALA A 199 -10.05 3.54 15.76
N ILE A 200 -8.96 3.86 16.43
CA ILE A 200 -8.81 3.90 17.90
C ILE A 200 -9.00 5.33 18.39
#